data_1238cb80d1553ad1b3de10ff8f531e4c
#
_entry.id   1238cb80d1553ad1b3de10ff8f531e4c
#
_cell.length_a   1.000
_cell.length_b   1.000
_cell.length_c   1.000
_cell.angle_alpha   90.00
_cell.angle_beta   90.00
_cell.angle_gamma   90.00
#
_symmetry.space_group_name_H-M   'P 1'
#
loop_
_entity.id
_entity.type
_entity.pdbx_description
1 polymer ?
#
loop_
_entity_poly.entity_id
_entity_poly.type
_entity_poly.pdbx_seq_one_letter_code
_entity_poly.pdbx_strand_id
1 'polypeptide(L)'
;MRLLLSKKQRRQLQLLEILIKEKRWFHLKELAKRLDCTERSLKEDLSNLRSTFDDFLIESSTNGIKISYEDSVGLEVIYHHFFKESQAFALIEYLFFNKDVSNEYICRKFDLSYQSFYRLIRTINQKLQTKYNVKIDLKPLNLVGDEVDVRFFYAQYFAERYYYMEWPFPEFKEEAVTDLITFFFKLYGYPLTFSVLRSYKVLLTVYLSRIKQGYFIDMPTNYDVYKDQYQGVTNVEEMLRYFSLQLGVELNEKVLEQFFIIFIQENFYFSPESLIEAAETDPYAKESTTLIRDMFKDLCYTYDLDIENLDEMLMHVHNTSHLGRKELFSEFLLFDTKTNTNEDFMSIFPAFYDDLRDHIITYMKTMKHNLNEEIIKHMIYTVYTHWERLLPQLLRRRKSIKVLIISRFDDHHAKSMIDFLDFYCTDNFEFTQMIKYNLTVEDIEASDADVVVANFMMPELKKKPFICTSSLSSLELVEKLNAFFYDFTSAEH
;
A
#
# COMPACT_ATOMS: atom_id res chain seq x y z
N MET A 1 11.94 9.04 1.92
CA MET A 1 13.13 8.95 2.84
C MET A 1 14.34 8.21 2.25
N ARG A 2 14.25 7.71 1.01
CA ARG A 2 15.36 7.02 0.30
C ARG A 2 16.70 7.77 0.26
N LEU A 3 16.65 9.09 0.39
CA LEU A 3 17.89 9.91 0.47
C LEU A 3 18.69 9.74 1.76
N LEU A 4 18.17 9.06 2.77
CA LEU A 4 18.91 8.61 3.96
C LEU A 4 19.76 7.37 3.69
N LEU A 5 19.51 6.67 2.60
CA LEU A 5 20.39 5.64 2.09
C LEU A 5 21.62 6.25 1.43
N SER A 6 22.76 5.60 1.50
CA SER A 6 23.96 5.99 0.73
C SER A 6 23.67 5.94 -0.78
N LYS A 7 24.48 6.64 -1.58
CA LYS A 7 24.32 6.64 -3.05
C LYS A 7 24.36 5.20 -3.63
N LYS A 8 25.21 4.35 -3.07
CA LYS A 8 25.32 2.93 -3.46
C LYS A 8 24.03 2.17 -3.11
N GLN A 9 23.56 2.27 -1.86
CA GLN A 9 22.35 1.59 -1.41
C GLN A 9 21.12 1.99 -2.21
N ARG A 10 20.95 3.28 -2.51
CA ARG A 10 19.84 3.78 -3.35
C ARG A 10 19.86 3.15 -4.73
N ARG A 11 21.03 3.09 -5.36
CA ARG A 11 21.18 2.48 -6.69
C ARG A 11 20.89 0.98 -6.65
N GLN A 12 21.36 0.28 -5.62
CA GLN A 12 21.08 -1.14 -5.42
C GLN A 12 19.58 -1.42 -5.20
N LEU A 13 18.91 -0.59 -4.38
CA LEU A 13 17.47 -0.69 -4.17
C LEU A 13 16.70 -0.47 -5.49
N GLN A 14 17.02 0.61 -6.22
CA GLN A 14 16.40 0.89 -7.51
C GLN A 14 16.64 -0.23 -8.55
N LEU A 15 17.83 -0.82 -8.55
CA LEU A 15 18.14 -1.95 -9.42
C LEU A 15 17.22 -3.14 -9.14
N LEU A 16 17.07 -3.52 -7.87
CA LEU A 16 16.19 -4.62 -7.47
C LEU A 16 14.74 -4.32 -7.84
N GLU A 17 14.25 -3.11 -7.59
CA GLU A 17 12.89 -2.69 -7.94
C GLU A 17 12.62 -2.79 -9.45
N ILE A 18 13.56 -2.37 -10.30
CA ILE A 18 13.44 -2.49 -11.76
C ILE A 18 13.36 -3.96 -12.18
N LEU A 19 14.28 -4.79 -11.68
CA LEU A 19 14.36 -6.20 -12.05
C LEU A 19 13.09 -6.96 -11.63
N ILE A 20 12.55 -6.65 -10.46
CA ILE A 20 11.36 -7.30 -9.89
C ILE A 20 10.08 -6.85 -10.59
N LYS A 21 9.95 -5.56 -10.88
CA LYS A 21 8.74 -5.00 -11.50
C LYS A 21 8.56 -5.51 -12.93
N GLU A 22 9.62 -5.55 -13.73
CA GLU A 22 9.51 -5.88 -15.16
C GLU A 22 9.71 -7.38 -15.47
N LYS A 23 10.24 -8.19 -14.54
CA LYS A 23 10.40 -9.66 -14.64
C LYS A 23 10.99 -10.19 -15.96
N ARG A 24 11.81 -9.40 -16.67
CA ARG A 24 12.44 -9.72 -17.96
C ARG A 24 13.96 -9.71 -17.90
N TRP A 25 14.59 -10.13 -18.96
CA TRP A 25 16.03 -9.98 -19.14
C TRP A 25 16.39 -8.53 -19.53
N PHE A 26 17.42 -8.00 -18.87
CA PHE A 26 17.94 -6.65 -19.09
C PHE A 26 19.39 -6.68 -19.53
N HIS A 27 19.73 -5.95 -20.59
CA HIS A 27 21.12 -5.71 -20.91
C HIS A 27 21.78 -4.79 -19.87
N LEU A 28 23.03 -5.11 -19.52
CA LEU A 28 23.79 -4.33 -18.51
C LEU A 28 23.85 -2.85 -18.85
N LYS A 29 24.02 -2.52 -20.15
CA LYS A 29 24.06 -1.15 -20.66
C LYS A 29 22.73 -0.40 -20.46
N GLU A 30 21.60 -1.09 -20.61
CA GLU A 30 20.27 -0.53 -20.38
C GLU A 30 20.10 -0.15 -18.90
N LEU A 31 20.40 -1.08 -18.00
CA LEU A 31 20.33 -0.84 -16.55
C LEU A 31 21.28 0.26 -16.11
N ALA A 32 22.51 0.29 -16.62
CA ALA A 32 23.48 1.34 -16.31
C ALA A 32 22.97 2.74 -16.71
N LYS A 33 22.31 2.83 -17.88
CA LYS A 33 21.69 4.08 -18.35
C LYS A 33 20.52 4.50 -17.47
N ARG A 34 19.62 3.58 -17.11
CA ARG A 34 18.46 3.86 -16.24
C ARG A 34 18.86 4.31 -14.82
N LEU A 35 19.96 3.75 -14.32
CA LEU A 35 20.44 4.01 -12.95
C LEU A 35 21.50 5.13 -12.89
N ASP A 36 21.76 5.80 -14.01
CA ASP A 36 22.77 6.86 -14.12
C ASP A 36 24.13 6.45 -13.49
N CYS A 37 24.63 5.29 -13.93
CA CYS A 37 25.88 4.73 -13.43
C CYS A 37 26.70 4.05 -14.52
N THR A 38 27.95 3.69 -14.19
CA THR A 38 28.80 2.91 -15.09
C THR A 38 28.47 1.42 -15.02
N GLU A 39 28.67 0.68 -16.11
CA GLU A 39 28.52 -0.78 -16.11
C GLU A 39 29.44 -1.47 -15.09
N ARG A 40 30.62 -0.89 -14.80
CA ARG A 40 31.53 -1.38 -13.75
C ARG A 40 30.88 -1.28 -12.37
N SER A 41 30.34 -0.12 -12.03
CA SER A 41 29.63 0.07 -10.74
C SER A 41 28.43 -0.87 -10.61
N LEU A 42 27.72 -1.11 -11.72
CA LEU A 42 26.57 -2.02 -11.73
C LEU A 42 27.00 -3.49 -11.52
N LYS A 43 28.13 -3.92 -12.12
CA LYS A 43 28.69 -5.25 -11.88
C LYS A 43 29.10 -5.45 -10.43
N GLU A 44 29.69 -4.42 -9.81
CA GLU A 44 30.04 -4.43 -8.39
C GLU A 44 28.77 -4.52 -7.50
N ASP A 45 27.70 -3.78 -7.86
CA ASP A 45 26.42 -3.86 -7.16
C ASP A 45 25.77 -5.23 -7.28
N LEU A 46 25.72 -5.81 -8.48
CA LEU A 46 25.18 -7.15 -8.72
C LEU A 46 25.95 -8.23 -7.95
N SER A 47 27.29 -8.13 -7.90
CA SER A 47 28.11 -9.04 -7.11
C SER A 47 27.78 -8.94 -5.62
N ASN A 48 27.60 -7.72 -5.12
CA ASN A 48 27.26 -7.46 -3.72
C ASN A 48 25.86 -7.99 -3.39
N LEU A 49 24.86 -7.70 -4.25
CA LEU A 49 23.48 -8.16 -4.05
C LEU A 49 23.36 -9.68 -4.04
N ARG A 50 24.09 -10.39 -4.91
CA ARG A 50 24.14 -11.85 -4.91
C ARG A 50 24.69 -12.46 -3.63
N SER A 51 25.65 -11.77 -2.99
CA SER A 51 26.22 -12.23 -1.71
C SER A 51 25.38 -11.79 -0.50
N THR A 52 24.43 -10.90 -0.69
CA THR A 52 23.61 -10.31 0.37
C THR A 52 22.26 -11.00 0.50
N PHE A 53 21.66 -11.38 -0.62
CA PHE A 53 20.31 -11.93 -0.68
C PHE A 53 20.34 -13.36 -1.21
N ASP A 54 20.25 -14.33 -0.32
CA ASP A 54 20.19 -15.74 -0.68
C ASP A 54 18.80 -16.13 -1.25
N ASP A 55 17.77 -15.38 -0.89
CA ASP A 55 16.38 -15.60 -1.32
C ASP A 55 16.11 -15.15 -2.77
N PHE A 56 17.02 -14.38 -3.37
CA PHE A 56 16.89 -13.85 -4.71
C PHE A 56 17.98 -14.37 -5.64
N LEU A 57 17.59 -15.11 -6.66
CA LEU A 57 18.52 -15.57 -7.68
C LEU A 57 18.70 -14.50 -8.77
N ILE A 58 19.82 -13.79 -8.75
CA ILE A 58 20.19 -12.81 -9.78
C ILE A 58 21.06 -13.50 -10.84
N GLU A 59 20.45 -13.88 -11.94
CA GLU A 59 21.09 -14.56 -13.05
C GLU A 59 21.80 -13.59 -13.99
N SER A 60 22.88 -14.08 -14.61
CA SER A 60 23.58 -13.40 -15.71
C SER A 60 23.82 -14.37 -16.82
N SER A 61 23.40 -14.03 -18.03
CA SER A 61 23.57 -14.83 -19.23
C SER A 61 23.90 -13.95 -20.45
N THR A 62 24.00 -14.53 -21.64
CA THR A 62 24.09 -13.78 -22.90
C THR A 62 22.87 -12.89 -23.14
N ASN A 63 21.72 -13.24 -22.57
CA ASN A 63 20.48 -12.47 -22.67
C ASN A 63 20.46 -11.25 -21.72
N GLY A 64 21.41 -11.18 -20.77
CA GLY A 64 21.52 -10.08 -19.81
C GLY A 64 21.40 -10.50 -18.36
N ILE A 65 20.70 -9.68 -17.56
CA ILE A 65 20.46 -9.84 -16.13
C ILE A 65 18.97 -10.05 -15.89
N LYS A 66 18.61 -11.01 -15.06
CA LYS A 66 17.25 -11.27 -14.60
C LYS A 66 17.27 -11.65 -13.11
N ILE A 67 16.19 -11.35 -12.41
CA ILE A 67 15.97 -11.79 -11.04
C ILE A 67 14.83 -12.81 -11.01
N SER A 68 14.97 -13.82 -10.19
CA SER A 68 13.91 -14.75 -9.82
C SER A 68 13.96 -15.04 -8.32
N TYR A 69 12.84 -15.38 -7.74
CA TYR A 69 12.68 -15.71 -6.32
C TYR A 69 11.47 -16.62 -6.15
N GLU A 70 11.42 -17.35 -5.06
CA GLU A 70 10.28 -18.23 -4.76
C GLU A 70 9.05 -17.43 -4.34
N ASP A 71 7.86 -17.98 -4.60
CA ASP A 71 6.56 -17.34 -4.28
C ASP A 71 6.37 -17.09 -2.77
N SER A 72 7.13 -17.78 -1.92
CA SER A 72 7.16 -17.60 -0.47
C SER A 72 7.95 -16.40 0.00
N VAL A 73 8.71 -15.74 -0.89
CA VAL A 73 9.59 -14.60 -0.55
C VAL A 73 8.86 -13.28 -0.74
N GLY A 74 8.67 -12.53 0.35
CA GLY A 74 8.12 -11.18 0.33
C GLY A 74 9.17 -10.12 -0.05
N LEU A 75 8.75 -9.10 -0.76
CA LEU A 75 9.64 -8.00 -1.19
C LEU A 75 10.15 -7.14 -0.03
N GLU A 76 9.48 -7.18 1.10
CA GLU A 76 9.88 -6.48 2.34
C GLU A 76 11.27 -6.87 2.82
N VAL A 77 11.76 -8.08 2.53
CA VAL A 77 13.12 -8.53 2.84
C VAL A 77 14.17 -7.54 2.32
N ILE A 78 13.97 -7.03 1.10
CA ILE A 78 14.86 -6.05 0.48
C ILE A 78 14.89 -4.75 1.27
N TYR A 79 13.73 -4.20 1.59
CA TYR A 79 13.62 -2.93 2.29
C TYR A 79 14.13 -3.01 3.72
N HIS A 80 13.82 -4.11 4.43
CA HIS A 80 14.34 -4.38 5.78
C HIS A 80 15.88 -4.44 5.81
N HIS A 81 16.48 -5.07 4.80
CA HIS A 81 17.95 -5.06 4.65
C HIS A 81 18.50 -3.63 4.56
N PHE A 82 17.95 -2.79 3.68
CA PHE A 82 18.43 -1.42 3.50
C PHE A 82 18.16 -0.54 4.73
N PHE A 83 17.08 -0.76 5.45
CA PHE A 83 16.88 -0.12 6.76
C PHE A 83 17.99 -0.49 7.73
N LYS A 84 18.31 -1.79 7.84
CA LYS A 84 19.31 -2.32 8.77
C LYS A 84 20.71 -1.82 8.48
N GLU A 85 21.08 -1.75 7.21
CA GLU A 85 22.43 -1.35 6.77
C GLU A 85 22.64 0.17 6.70
N SER A 86 21.57 0.98 6.87
CA SER A 86 21.68 2.42 6.81
C SER A 86 22.12 3.00 8.14
N GLN A 87 23.30 3.66 8.18
CA GLN A 87 23.77 4.38 9.38
C GLN A 87 22.80 5.46 9.84
N ALA A 88 22.08 6.11 8.92
CA ALA A 88 21.11 7.14 9.26
C ALA A 88 19.93 6.56 10.03
N PHE A 89 19.35 5.46 9.54
CA PHE A 89 18.25 4.79 10.22
C PHE A 89 18.68 4.13 11.52
N ALA A 90 19.86 3.51 11.56
CA ALA A 90 20.41 2.95 12.79
C ALA A 90 20.63 4.02 13.88
N LEU A 91 21.07 5.22 13.51
CA LEU A 91 21.20 6.33 14.45
C LEU A 91 19.83 6.82 14.96
N ILE A 92 18.85 6.98 14.08
CA ILE A 92 17.49 7.39 14.42
C ILE A 92 16.86 6.40 15.41
N GLU A 93 16.99 5.11 15.14
CA GLU A 93 16.51 4.04 16.03
C GLU A 93 17.21 4.05 17.38
N TYR A 94 18.53 4.24 17.34
CA TYR A 94 19.31 4.29 18.57
C TYR A 94 18.85 5.44 19.48
N LEU A 95 18.55 6.60 18.91
CA LEU A 95 18.07 7.79 19.65
C LEU A 95 16.66 7.57 20.23
N PHE A 96 15.84 6.72 19.63
CA PHE A 96 14.55 6.37 20.21
C PHE A 96 14.68 5.62 21.54
N PHE A 97 15.56 4.62 21.59
CA PHE A 97 15.74 3.79 22.79
C PHE A 97 16.67 4.37 23.83
N ASN A 98 17.49 5.38 23.50
CA ASN A 98 18.55 5.88 24.37
C ASN A 98 18.48 7.41 24.52
N LYS A 99 18.07 7.84 25.70
CA LYS A 99 18.02 9.26 26.08
C LYS A 99 19.38 9.73 26.62
N ASP A 100 19.67 11.03 26.48
CA ASP A 100 20.80 11.72 27.09
C ASP A 100 22.18 11.18 26.68
N VAL A 101 22.31 10.71 25.44
CA VAL A 101 23.59 10.23 24.90
C VAL A 101 24.46 11.39 24.40
N SER A 102 25.77 11.28 24.63
CA SER A 102 26.73 12.30 24.14
C SER A 102 27.10 12.06 22.68
N ASN A 103 27.42 13.16 21.98
CA ASN A 103 27.91 13.12 20.59
C ASN A 103 29.19 12.27 20.47
N GLU A 104 30.07 12.32 21.48
CA GLU A 104 31.30 11.52 21.52
C GLU A 104 31.01 10.03 21.59
N TYR A 105 30.03 9.64 22.40
CA TYR A 105 29.62 8.26 22.51
C TYR A 105 29.08 7.74 21.16
N ILE A 106 28.22 8.51 20.50
CA ILE A 106 27.68 8.16 19.19
C ILE A 106 28.78 8.03 18.14
N CYS A 107 29.72 8.98 18.09
CA CYS A 107 30.84 8.89 17.17
C CYS A 107 31.65 7.60 17.34
N ARG A 108 31.91 7.19 18.60
CA ARG A 108 32.60 5.92 18.89
C ARG A 108 31.76 4.70 18.54
N LYS A 109 30.46 4.72 18.89
CA LYS A 109 29.56 3.57 18.66
C LYS A 109 29.34 3.27 17.18
N PHE A 110 29.23 4.29 16.36
CA PHE A 110 28.97 4.19 14.91
C PHE A 110 30.24 4.30 14.05
N ASP A 111 31.42 4.31 14.68
CA ASP A 111 32.72 4.47 14.00
C ASP A 111 32.74 5.70 13.06
N LEU A 112 32.30 6.85 13.58
CA LEU A 112 32.21 8.08 12.84
C LEU A 112 33.25 9.11 13.35
N SER A 113 33.92 9.77 12.42
CA SER A 113 34.61 11.03 12.78
C SER A 113 33.57 12.10 13.11
N TYR A 114 33.93 13.09 13.93
CA TYR A 114 33.05 14.23 14.22
C TYR A 114 32.51 14.88 12.94
N GLN A 115 33.39 15.07 11.95
CA GLN A 115 32.99 15.66 10.68
C GLN A 115 31.94 14.81 9.93
N SER A 116 32.12 13.48 9.92
CA SER A 116 31.16 12.55 9.31
C SER A 116 29.84 12.53 10.07
N PHE A 117 29.88 12.56 11.41
CA PHE A 117 28.71 12.65 12.26
C PHE A 117 27.89 13.91 11.97
N TYR A 118 28.50 15.10 11.99
CA TYR A 118 27.76 16.33 11.68
C TYR A 118 27.19 16.35 10.26
N ARG A 119 27.91 15.79 9.30
CA ARG A 119 27.40 15.65 7.92
C ARG A 119 26.20 14.72 7.87
N LEU A 120 26.22 13.59 8.60
CA LEU A 120 25.11 12.64 8.71
C LEU A 120 23.89 13.32 9.32
N ILE A 121 24.03 13.99 10.47
CA ILE A 121 22.95 14.75 11.12
C ILE A 121 22.36 15.80 10.18
N ARG A 122 23.20 16.57 9.48
CA ARG A 122 22.73 17.57 8.51
C ARG A 122 21.88 16.91 7.41
N THR A 123 22.32 15.78 6.89
CA THR A 123 21.58 15.03 5.85
C THR A 123 20.25 14.53 6.37
N ILE A 124 20.23 13.95 7.58
CA ILE A 124 19.00 13.49 8.23
C ILE A 124 18.04 14.67 8.43
N ASN A 125 18.49 15.75 9.04
CA ASN A 125 17.67 16.92 9.34
C ASN A 125 17.05 17.54 8.09
N GLN A 126 17.83 17.68 7.01
CA GLN A 126 17.33 18.22 5.75
C GLN A 126 16.13 17.43 5.23
N LYS A 127 16.06 16.11 5.48
CA LYS A 127 14.99 15.24 5.00
C LYS A 127 13.82 15.14 5.98
N LEU A 128 14.14 15.05 7.26
CA LEU A 128 13.12 14.99 8.30
C LEU A 128 12.32 16.30 8.41
N GLN A 129 13.00 17.45 8.34
CA GLN A 129 12.32 18.77 8.40
C GLN A 129 11.38 18.98 7.23
N THR A 130 11.78 18.59 6.01
CA THR A 130 10.95 18.80 4.83
C THR A 130 9.70 17.95 4.85
N LYS A 131 9.78 16.73 5.43
CA LYS A 131 8.74 15.70 5.30
C LYS A 131 7.90 15.55 6.57
N TYR A 132 8.54 15.58 7.72
CA TYR A 132 7.91 15.27 9.02
C TYR A 132 7.97 16.45 10.00
N ASN A 133 8.53 17.58 9.62
CA ASN A 133 8.69 18.75 10.48
C ASN A 133 9.45 18.45 11.79
N VAL A 134 10.30 17.42 11.80
CA VAL A 134 11.15 17.04 12.94
C VAL A 134 12.64 17.12 12.58
N LYS A 135 13.49 17.23 13.57
CA LYS A 135 14.95 17.28 13.40
C LYS A 135 15.66 16.61 14.57
N ILE A 136 16.91 16.22 14.37
CA ILE A 136 17.81 15.83 15.44
C ILE A 136 18.52 17.08 15.95
N ASP A 137 18.31 17.42 17.23
CA ASP A 137 19.10 18.41 17.95
C ASP A 137 20.36 17.76 18.53
N LEU A 138 21.40 18.57 18.70
CA LEU A 138 22.69 18.10 19.19
C LEU A 138 22.91 18.29 20.70
N LYS A 139 22.05 19.07 21.35
CA LYS A 139 22.11 19.42 22.79
C LYS A 139 20.70 19.63 23.35
N PRO A 140 20.09 18.61 23.98
CA PRO A 140 20.52 17.20 24.02
C PRO A 140 20.41 16.53 22.66
N LEU A 141 21.21 15.50 22.41
CA LEU A 141 21.13 14.74 21.18
C LEU A 141 19.85 13.91 21.17
N ASN A 142 18.84 14.36 20.44
CA ASN A 142 17.53 13.72 20.36
C ASN A 142 16.76 14.19 19.13
N LEU A 143 15.74 13.38 18.71
CA LEU A 143 14.76 13.80 17.71
C LEU A 143 13.75 14.74 18.39
N VAL A 144 13.58 15.94 17.83
CA VAL A 144 12.73 17.02 18.37
C VAL A 144 11.84 17.60 17.28
N GLY A 145 10.70 18.11 17.69
CA GLY A 145 9.66 18.74 16.86
C GLY A 145 8.38 18.84 17.66
N ASP A 146 7.25 19.05 17.01
CA ASP A 146 5.96 18.73 17.63
C ASP A 146 5.95 17.26 18.04
N GLU A 147 5.56 16.98 19.28
CA GLU A 147 5.62 15.60 19.80
C GLU A 147 4.66 14.64 19.04
N VAL A 148 3.59 15.16 18.44
CA VAL A 148 2.72 14.39 17.54
C VAL A 148 3.51 13.94 16.32
N ASP A 149 4.24 14.86 15.68
CA ASP A 149 5.08 14.58 14.50
C ASP A 149 6.20 13.59 14.82
N VAL A 150 6.84 13.74 15.98
CA VAL A 150 7.90 12.84 16.46
C VAL A 150 7.38 11.42 16.64
N ARG A 151 6.25 11.27 17.35
CA ARG A 151 5.63 9.95 17.60
C ARG A 151 5.17 9.30 16.30
N PHE A 152 4.57 10.09 15.44
CA PHE A 152 4.13 9.61 14.13
C PHE A 152 5.29 9.09 13.29
N PHE A 153 6.37 9.87 13.19
CA PHE A 153 7.57 9.44 12.46
C PHE A 153 8.13 8.12 13.01
N TYR A 154 8.23 7.97 14.34
CA TYR A 154 8.72 6.73 14.93
C TYR A 154 7.75 5.55 14.73
N ALA A 155 6.45 5.78 14.84
CA ALA A 155 5.46 4.73 14.57
C ALA A 155 5.61 4.20 13.13
N GLN A 156 5.75 5.09 12.16
CA GLN A 156 5.99 4.71 10.78
C GLN A 156 7.34 4.02 10.59
N TYR A 157 8.39 4.53 11.23
CA TYR A 157 9.70 3.91 11.19
C TYR A 157 9.65 2.46 11.65
N PHE A 158 9.08 2.19 12.83
CA PHE A 158 9.01 0.84 13.37
C PHE A 158 8.06 -0.07 12.58
N ALA A 159 6.99 0.47 12.01
CA ALA A 159 6.07 -0.29 11.16
C ALA A 159 6.74 -0.81 9.87
N GLU A 160 7.65 -0.01 9.26
CA GLU A 160 8.35 -0.41 8.03
C GLU A 160 9.68 -1.13 8.28
N ARG A 161 10.36 -0.83 9.39
CA ARG A 161 11.69 -1.36 9.68
C ARG A 161 11.67 -2.83 10.08
N TYR A 162 10.59 -3.29 10.70
CA TYR A 162 10.44 -4.62 11.27
C TYR A 162 9.37 -5.43 10.55
N TYR A 163 9.59 -6.74 10.43
CA TYR A 163 8.60 -7.64 9.84
C TYR A 163 7.28 -7.57 10.58
N TYR A 164 6.20 -7.83 9.86
CA TYR A 164 4.84 -7.66 10.39
C TYR A 164 4.58 -8.47 11.67
N MET A 165 5.24 -9.61 11.83
CA MET A 165 5.16 -10.49 13.00
C MET A 165 6.31 -10.29 14.00
N GLU A 166 7.20 -9.33 13.76
CA GLU A 166 8.33 -9.04 14.64
C GLU A 166 7.98 -7.95 15.66
N TRP A 167 8.39 -8.15 16.94
CA TRP A 167 8.17 -7.17 18.00
C TRP A 167 9.42 -6.34 18.27
N PRO A 168 9.42 -5.04 17.95
CA PRO A 168 10.63 -4.22 18.02
C PRO A 168 10.90 -3.54 19.38
N PHE A 169 10.05 -3.71 20.39
CA PHE A 169 10.11 -2.96 21.64
C PHE A 169 10.48 -3.85 22.83
N PRO A 170 11.79 -3.99 23.16
CA PRO A 170 12.21 -4.90 24.21
C PRO A 170 11.79 -4.47 25.63
N GLU A 171 11.42 -3.21 25.82
CA GLU A 171 10.97 -2.67 27.11
C GLU A 171 9.53 -3.04 27.48
N PHE A 172 8.73 -3.46 26.49
CA PHE A 172 7.31 -3.77 26.69
C PHE A 172 7.02 -5.19 26.20
N LYS A 173 6.28 -5.94 27.02
CA LYS A 173 5.77 -7.25 26.60
C LYS A 173 4.66 -7.04 25.57
N GLU A 174 4.76 -7.71 24.43
CA GLU A 174 3.79 -7.61 23.36
C GLU A 174 2.37 -7.98 23.81
N GLU A 175 2.25 -9.01 24.65
CA GLU A 175 0.99 -9.48 25.19
C GLU A 175 0.30 -8.39 26.01
N ALA A 176 1.05 -7.69 26.88
CA ALA A 176 0.47 -6.64 27.72
C ALA A 176 -0.07 -5.44 26.90
N VAL A 177 0.62 -5.09 25.82
CA VAL A 177 0.15 -4.05 24.88
C VAL A 177 -1.07 -4.56 24.10
N THR A 178 -1.06 -5.80 23.66
CA THR A 178 -2.20 -6.44 22.97
C THR A 178 -3.45 -6.47 23.84
N ASP A 179 -3.29 -6.84 25.09
CA ASP A 179 -4.40 -6.91 26.07
C ASP A 179 -4.99 -5.53 26.34
N LEU A 180 -4.14 -4.50 26.50
CA LEU A 180 -4.59 -3.12 26.69
C LEU A 180 -5.40 -2.62 25.48
N ILE A 181 -4.93 -2.83 24.28
CA ILE A 181 -5.64 -2.44 23.05
C ILE A 181 -6.96 -3.20 22.94
N THR A 182 -6.92 -4.52 23.14
CA THR A 182 -8.12 -5.37 23.08
C THR A 182 -9.16 -4.95 24.12
N PHE A 183 -8.73 -4.57 25.31
CA PHE A 183 -9.59 -4.05 26.35
C PHE A 183 -10.32 -2.78 25.87
N PHE A 184 -9.61 -1.78 25.34
CA PHE A 184 -10.22 -0.55 24.88
C PHE A 184 -11.15 -0.79 23.66
N PHE A 185 -10.73 -1.58 22.69
CA PHE A 185 -11.57 -1.88 21.52
C PHE A 185 -12.88 -2.59 21.90
N LYS A 186 -12.82 -3.54 22.84
CA LYS A 186 -14.03 -4.19 23.38
C LYS A 186 -14.91 -3.23 24.17
N LEU A 187 -14.29 -2.34 24.97
CA LEU A 187 -14.99 -1.37 25.78
C LEU A 187 -15.83 -0.41 24.92
N TYR A 188 -15.28 0.02 23.80
CA TYR A 188 -15.95 0.94 22.86
C TYR A 188 -16.72 0.22 21.75
N GLY A 189 -16.74 -1.11 21.74
CA GLY A 189 -17.48 -1.89 20.73
C GLY A 189 -16.88 -1.84 19.32
N TYR A 190 -15.61 -1.45 19.17
CA TYR A 190 -14.98 -1.37 17.86
C TYR A 190 -14.48 -2.73 17.36
N PRO A 191 -14.60 -3.01 16.05
CA PRO A 191 -14.05 -4.23 15.48
C PRO A 191 -12.52 -4.19 15.48
N LEU A 192 -11.91 -5.26 15.99
CA LEU A 192 -10.46 -5.40 16.03
C LEU A 192 -10.03 -6.46 15.01
N THR A 193 -9.47 -6.02 13.89
CA THR A 193 -8.86 -6.90 12.88
C THR A 193 -7.36 -7.08 13.14
N PHE A 194 -6.74 -8.06 12.49
CA PHE A 194 -5.30 -8.32 12.60
C PHE A 194 -4.45 -7.10 12.20
N SER A 195 -4.78 -6.47 11.09
CA SER A 195 -4.05 -5.29 10.59
C SER A 195 -4.20 -4.06 11.49
N VAL A 196 -5.42 -3.84 11.98
CA VAL A 196 -5.73 -2.76 12.93
C VAL A 196 -4.95 -2.98 14.22
N LEU A 197 -5.01 -4.19 14.81
CA LEU A 197 -4.27 -4.51 16.02
C LEU A 197 -2.77 -4.27 15.87
N ARG A 198 -2.17 -4.71 14.76
CA ARG A 198 -0.73 -4.50 14.49
C ARG A 198 -0.36 -3.02 14.44
N SER A 199 -1.12 -2.22 13.73
CA SER A 199 -0.90 -0.78 13.61
C SER A 199 -0.98 -0.08 14.97
N TYR A 200 -2.01 -0.40 15.74
CA TYR A 200 -2.18 0.18 17.08
C TYR A 200 -1.13 -0.30 18.09
N LYS A 201 -0.67 -1.56 18.01
CA LYS A 201 0.43 -2.04 18.87
C LYS A 201 1.69 -1.19 18.69
N VAL A 202 2.12 -0.96 17.45
CA VAL A 202 3.30 -0.13 17.17
C VAL A 202 3.09 1.30 17.65
N LEU A 203 1.97 1.91 17.26
CA LEU A 203 1.63 3.29 17.60
C LEU A 203 1.58 3.50 19.12
N LEU A 204 0.80 2.69 19.83
CA LEU A 204 0.66 2.79 21.28
C LEU A 204 1.98 2.57 22.01
N THR A 205 2.82 1.64 21.53
CA THR A 205 4.11 1.39 22.19
C THR A 205 5.09 2.53 21.96
N VAL A 206 5.07 3.18 20.82
CA VAL A 206 5.83 4.43 20.58
C VAL A 206 5.36 5.50 21.57
N TYR A 207 4.04 5.66 21.75
CA TYR A 207 3.48 6.61 22.72
C TYR A 207 3.93 6.31 24.15
N LEU A 208 3.80 5.05 24.60
CA LEU A 208 4.26 4.60 25.90
C LEU A 208 5.76 4.86 26.11
N SER A 209 6.59 4.57 25.12
CA SER A 209 8.04 4.81 25.18
C SER A 209 8.36 6.30 25.37
N ARG A 210 7.70 7.15 24.58
CA ARG A 210 7.89 8.61 24.66
C ARG A 210 7.39 9.19 25.99
N ILE A 211 6.25 8.74 26.48
CA ILE A 211 5.70 9.14 27.80
C ILE A 211 6.65 8.72 28.91
N LYS A 212 7.17 7.49 28.88
CA LYS A 212 8.15 6.99 29.86
C LYS A 212 9.43 7.82 29.88
N GLN A 213 9.83 8.38 28.73
CA GLN A 213 10.94 9.30 28.61
C GLN A 213 10.61 10.74 29.04
N GLY A 214 9.35 11.04 29.38
CA GLY A 214 8.90 12.35 29.84
C GLY A 214 8.46 13.30 28.74
N TYR A 215 8.28 12.83 27.52
CA TYR A 215 7.76 13.63 26.40
C TYR A 215 6.25 13.52 26.33
N PHE A 216 5.54 14.65 26.41
CA PHE A 216 4.10 14.74 26.37
C PHE A 216 3.66 15.66 25.22
N ILE A 217 2.54 15.31 24.59
CA ILE A 217 1.88 16.18 23.60
C ILE A 217 1.15 17.28 24.37
N ASP A 218 1.27 18.52 23.87
CA ASP A 218 0.46 19.63 24.38
C ASP A 218 -1.00 19.45 23.94
N MET A 219 -1.91 19.39 24.92
CA MET A 219 -3.32 19.16 24.64
C MET A 219 -3.97 20.39 24.02
N PRO A 220 -4.86 20.24 23.01
CA PRO A 220 -5.63 21.36 22.48
C PRO A 220 -6.51 22.00 23.55
N THR A 221 -6.74 23.31 23.46
CA THR A 221 -7.56 24.06 24.42
C THR A 221 -9.03 23.66 24.45
N ASN A 222 -9.52 22.99 23.41
CA ASN A 222 -10.89 22.48 23.29
C ASN A 222 -11.02 20.98 23.67
N TYR A 223 -9.99 20.43 24.31
CA TYR A 223 -9.99 19.02 24.69
C TYR A 223 -11.15 18.61 25.60
N ASP A 224 -11.59 19.49 26.49
CA ASP A 224 -12.69 19.22 27.42
C ASP A 224 -14.02 18.82 26.75
N VAL A 225 -14.25 19.27 25.53
CA VAL A 225 -15.45 18.91 24.73
C VAL A 225 -15.47 17.41 24.40
N TYR A 226 -14.31 16.80 24.26
CA TYR A 226 -14.16 15.37 23.94
C TYR A 226 -14.06 14.48 25.17
N LYS A 227 -13.84 15.07 26.35
CA LYS A 227 -13.67 14.37 27.61
C LYS A 227 -14.93 13.57 28.02
N ASP A 228 -16.10 14.11 27.69
CA ASP A 228 -17.38 13.46 28.01
C ASP A 228 -17.58 12.15 27.22
N GLN A 229 -16.94 11.98 26.08
CA GLN A 229 -16.99 10.73 25.32
C GLN A 229 -16.31 9.54 26.03
N TYR A 230 -15.43 9.82 27.00
CA TYR A 230 -14.65 8.81 27.73
C TYR A 230 -15.08 8.63 29.19
N GLN A 231 -15.99 9.44 29.71
CA GLN A 231 -16.40 9.42 31.11
C GLN A 231 -17.38 8.28 31.52
N GLY A 232 -17.88 7.49 30.58
CA GLY A 232 -18.88 6.45 30.83
C GLY A 232 -18.34 5.12 31.40
N VAL A 233 -17.03 5.02 31.69
CA VAL A 233 -16.39 3.75 31.96
C VAL A 233 -16.23 3.52 33.48
N THR A 234 -17.27 3.00 34.10
CA THR A 234 -17.22 2.50 35.50
C THR A 234 -16.44 1.17 35.53
N ASN A 235 -15.54 1.00 36.51
CA ASN A 235 -14.64 -0.13 36.77
C ASN A 235 -13.32 -0.18 35.96
N VAL A 236 -12.94 0.88 35.26
CA VAL A 236 -11.67 0.90 34.53
C VAL A 236 -10.45 1.10 35.43
N GLU A 237 -10.62 1.70 36.61
CA GLU A 237 -9.49 2.01 37.49
C GLU A 237 -8.69 0.77 37.89
N GLU A 238 -9.34 -0.35 38.18
CA GLU A 238 -8.67 -1.61 38.54
C GLU A 238 -7.90 -2.17 37.34
N MET A 239 -8.50 -2.14 36.16
CA MET A 239 -7.85 -2.58 34.90
C MET A 239 -6.69 -1.67 34.54
N LEU A 240 -6.84 -0.36 34.68
CA LEU A 240 -5.74 0.60 34.41
C LEU A 240 -4.59 0.40 35.39
N ARG A 241 -4.87 0.09 36.67
CA ARG A 241 -3.84 -0.28 37.63
C ARG A 241 -3.11 -1.57 37.24
N TYR A 242 -3.85 -2.59 36.82
CA TYR A 242 -3.27 -3.83 36.30
C TYR A 242 -2.34 -3.57 35.10
N PHE A 243 -2.80 -2.85 34.08
CA PHE A 243 -1.98 -2.52 32.92
C PHE A 243 -0.78 -1.62 33.27
N SER A 244 -0.95 -0.69 34.22
CA SER A 244 0.17 0.14 34.68
C SER A 244 1.32 -0.69 35.23
N LEU A 245 1.00 -1.75 36.01
CA LEU A 245 1.99 -2.69 36.52
C LEU A 245 2.65 -3.51 35.40
N GLN A 246 1.86 -3.97 34.42
CA GLN A 246 2.39 -4.79 33.32
C GLN A 246 3.31 -3.98 32.39
N LEU A 247 2.98 -2.73 32.12
CA LEU A 247 3.68 -1.85 31.20
C LEU A 247 4.79 -1.01 31.87
N GLY A 248 4.79 -0.92 33.19
CA GLY A 248 5.74 -0.07 33.93
C GLY A 248 5.53 1.42 33.64
N VAL A 249 4.32 1.82 33.29
CA VAL A 249 3.89 3.21 33.05
C VAL A 249 2.58 3.43 33.81
N GLU A 250 2.50 4.48 34.61
CA GLU A 250 1.27 4.83 35.29
C GLU A 250 0.22 5.34 34.30
N LEU A 251 -0.84 4.56 34.08
CA LEU A 251 -1.94 4.89 33.19
C LEU A 251 -2.97 5.78 33.91
N ASN A 252 -2.56 6.98 34.25
CA ASN A 252 -3.45 8.01 34.79
C ASN A 252 -4.15 8.80 33.66
N GLU A 253 -5.08 9.69 34.05
CA GLU A 253 -5.86 10.50 33.13
C GLU A 253 -4.96 11.21 32.07
N LYS A 254 -3.89 11.86 32.53
CA LYS A 254 -2.94 12.55 31.66
C LYS A 254 -2.29 11.64 30.60
N VAL A 255 -2.00 10.39 30.95
CA VAL A 255 -1.43 9.41 30.02
C VAL A 255 -2.49 8.88 29.05
N LEU A 256 -3.71 8.65 29.54
CA LEU A 256 -4.82 8.23 28.68
C LEU A 256 -5.17 9.30 27.63
N GLU A 257 -5.18 10.56 28.05
CA GLU A 257 -5.35 11.69 27.13
C GLU A 257 -4.34 11.65 25.97
N GLN A 258 -3.09 11.29 26.28
CA GLN A 258 -2.05 11.16 25.24
C GLN A 258 -2.34 10.06 24.22
N PHE A 259 -3.03 8.99 24.60
CA PHE A 259 -3.39 7.92 23.66
C PHE A 259 -4.54 8.31 22.77
N PHE A 260 -5.51 9.06 23.32
CA PHE A 260 -6.72 9.41 22.60
C PHE A 260 -6.60 10.64 21.71
N ILE A 261 -5.53 11.44 21.86
CA ILE A 261 -5.35 12.66 21.07
C ILE A 261 -5.36 12.41 19.56
N ILE A 262 -4.95 11.23 19.12
CA ILE A 262 -4.96 10.83 17.71
C ILE A 262 -6.40 10.71 17.18
N PHE A 263 -7.33 10.32 18.05
CA PHE A 263 -8.74 10.12 17.75
C PHE A 263 -9.59 11.38 18.01
N ILE A 264 -9.03 12.36 18.72
CA ILE A 264 -9.65 13.66 19.01
C ILE A 264 -9.39 14.63 17.85
N GLN A 265 -9.58 14.20 16.63
CA GLN A 265 -9.64 15.12 15.50
C GLN A 265 -11.08 15.62 15.36
N GLU A 266 -11.23 16.93 15.23
CA GLU A 266 -12.51 17.49 14.80
C GLU A 266 -12.92 16.78 13.52
N ASN A 267 -14.19 16.35 13.45
CA ASN A 267 -14.76 15.70 12.28
C ASN A 267 -14.24 14.28 11.94
N PHE A 268 -13.72 13.52 12.89
CA PHE A 268 -13.45 12.09 12.70
C PHE A 268 -14.55 11.25 13.37
N TYR A 269 -15.13 10.31 12.63
CA TYR A 269 -16.25 9.48 13.09
C TYR A 269 -15.85 8.00 13.12
N PHE A 270 -16.25 7.30 14.18
CA PHE A 270 -15.88 5.91 14.42
C PHE A 270 -16.92 4.91 13.93
N SER A 271 -18.13 5.39 13.63
CA SER A 271 -19.18 4.57 13.01
C SER A 271 -19.94 5.35 11.96
N PRO A 272 -20.54 4.68 10.96
CA PRO A 272 -21.39 5.34 9.97
C PRO A 272 -22.55 6.09 10.61
N GLU A 273 -23.17 5.50 11.65
CA GLU A 273 -24.30 6.08 12.37
C GLU A 273 -23.90 7.42 13.00
N SER A 274 -22.72 7.50 13.64
CA SER A 274 -22.26 8.74 14.27
C SER A 274 -22.00 9.86 13.25
N LEU A 275 -21.55 9.57 12.05
CA LEU A 275 -21.42 10.56 10.97
C LEU A 275 -22.80 11.01 10.46
N ILE A 276 -23.73 10.08 10.29
CA ILE A 276 -25.09 10.38 9.80
C ILE A 276 -25.84 11.26 10.82
N GLU A 277 -25.77 10.90 12.10
CA GLU A 277 -26.36 11.71 13.17
C GLU A 277 -25.73 13.11 13.25
N ALA A 278 -24.41 13.21 13.11
CA ALA A 278 -23.72 14.50 13.06
C ALA A 278 -24.17 15.34 11.86
N ALA A 279 -24.41 14.71 10.70
CA ALA A 279 -24.87 15.42 9.49
C ALA A 279 -26.29 16.03 9.63
N GLU A 280 -27.06 15.65 10.65
CA GLU A 280 -28.36 16.28 10.95
C GLU A 280 -28.18 17.67 11.59
N THR A 281 -27.13 17.86 12.38
CA THR A 281 -26.93 19.06 13.21
C THR A 281 -25.71 19.89 12.83
N ASP A 282 -24.66 19.27 12.29
CA ASP A 282 -23.44 19.94 11.86
C ASP A 282 -23.47 20.22 10.34
N PRO A 283 -23.44 21.50 9.92
CA PRO A 283 -23.41 21.87 8.51
C PRO A 283 -22.22 21.31 7.75
N TYR A 284 -21.05 21.14 8.41
CA TYR A 284 -19.85 20.64 7.78
C TYR A 284 -19.96 19.12 7.47
N ALA A 285 -20.40 18.33 8.45
CA ALA A 285 -20.65 16.89 8.25
C ALA A 285 -21.74 16.67 7.17
N LYS A 286 -22.77 17.51 7.16
CA LYS A 286 -23.84 17.48 6.15
C LYS A 286 -23.32 17.77 4.75
N GLU A 287 -22.52 18.82 4.58
CA GLU A 287 -21.94 19.17 3.28
C GLU A 287 -21.02 18.06 2.79
N SER A 288 -20.14 17.55 3.65
CA SER A 288 -19.24 16.48 3.32
C SER A 288 -19.97 15.20 2.87
N THR A 289 -20.93 14.72 3.68
CA THR A 289 -21.70 13.51 3.35
C THR A 289 -22.53 13.67 2.07
N THR A 290 -23.06 14.87 1.81
CA THR A 290 -23.79 15.16 0.59
C THR A 290 -22.89 15.06 -0.64
N LEU A 291 -21.74 15.73 -0.61
CA LEU A 291 -20.79 15.72 -1.73
C LEU A 291 -20.26 14.31 -2.03
N ILE A 292 -19.95 13.52 -0.98
CA ILE A 292 -19.48 12.14 -1.15
C ILE A 292 -20.60 11.26 -1.73
N ARG A 293 -21.84 11.44 -1.26
CA ARG A 293 -23.01 10.70 -1.77
C ARG A 293 -23.27 11.02 -3.25
N ASP A 294 -23.15 12.30 -3.64
CA ASP A 294 -23.31 12.72 -5.04
C ASP A 294 -22.18 12.14 -5.91
N MET A 295 -20.95 12.13 -5.44
CA MET A 295 -19.83 11.46 -6.12
C MET A 295 -20.12 9.98 -6.39
N PHE A 296 -20.55 9.22 -5.37
CA PHE A 296 -20.88 7.80 -5.57
C PHE A 296 -22.08 7.61 -6.49
N LYS A 297 -23.08 8.48 -6.42
CA LYS A 297 -24.24 8.45 -7.32
C LYS A 297 -23.84 8.66 -8.78
N ASP A 298 -22.95 9.61 -9.04
CA ASP A 298 -22.46 9.90 -10.39
C ASP A 298 -21.61 8.75 -10.93
N LEU A 299 -20.73 8.17 -10.11
CA LEU A 299 -19.94 6.99 -10.48
C LEU A 299 -20.84 5.76 -10.74
N CYS A 300 -21.83 5.52 -9.87
CA CYS A 300 -22.80 4.43 -10.07
C CYS A 300 -23.57 4.61 -11.37
N TYR A 301 -24.00 5.84 -11.70
CA TYR A 301 -24.70 6.12 -12.94
C TYR A 301 -23.81 5.97 -14.17
N THR A 302 -22.60 6.53 -14.13
CA THR A 302 -21.67 6.53 -15.26
C THR A 302 -21.19 5.12 -15.62
N TYR A 303 -20.89 4.34 -14.58
CA TYR A 303 -20.36 2.98 -14.74
C TYR A 303 -21.40 1.90 -14.46
N ASP A 304 -22.69 2.26 -14.28
CA ASP A 304 -23.82 1.36 -13.97
C ASP A 304 -23.47 0.38 -12.83
N LEU A 305 -22.95 0.89 -11.72
CA LEU A 305 -22.49 0.17 -10.54
C LEU A 305 -23.52 0.24 -9.42
N ASP A 306 -23.46 -0.75 -8.53
CA ASP A 306 -24.21 -0.77 -7.27
C ASP A 306 -23.28 -0.58 -6.09
N ILE A 307 -23.76 0.10 -5.04
CA ILE A 307 -23.03 0.28 -3.79
C ILE A 307 -23.92 -0.16 -2.61
N GLU A 308 -23.57 -1.30 -2.02
CA GLU A 308 -24.35 -1.91 -0.93
C GLU A 308 -23.99 -1.28 0.43
N ASN A 309 -22.74 -0.86 0.61
CA ASN A 309 -22.19 -0.33 1.86
C ASN A 309 -21.96 1.20 1.82
N LEU A 310 -22.92 1.96 1.25
CA LEU A 310 -22.77 3.41 1.05
C LEU A 310 -22.46 4.17 2.33
N ASP A 311 -23.12 3.88 3.45
CA ASP A 311 -22.93 4.63 4.70
C ASP A 311 -21.54 4.41 5.29
N GLU A 312 -20.97 3.19 5.18
CA GLU A 312 -19.57 2.93 5.51
C GLU A 312 -18.63 3.70 4.60
N MET A 313 -18.92 3.74 3.29
CA MET A 313 -18.12 4.48 2.33
C MET A 313 -18.13 5.97 2.58
N LEU A 314 -19.28 6.56 2.99
CA LEU A 314 -19.38 7.97 3.40
C LEU A 314 -18.40 8.24 4.55
N MET A 315 -18.39 7.40 5.58
CA MET A 315 -17.49 7.54 6.74
C MET A 315 -16.02 7.35 6.34
N HIS A 316 -15.70 6.33 5.57
CA HIS A 316 -14.31 6.06 5.17
C HIS A 316 -13.72 7.20 4.32
N VAL A 317 -14.46 7.70 3.34
CA VAL A 317 -14.01 8.82 2.49
C VAL A 317 -13.92 10.10 3.29
N HIS A 318 -14.93 10.40 4.12
CA HIS A 318 -14.93 11.55 5.03
C HIS A 318 -13.69 11.52 5.94
N ASN A 319 -13.50 10.46 6.69
CA ASN A 319 -12.37 10.31 7.60
C ASN A 319 -11.02 10.41 6.88
N THR A 320 -10.88 9.77 5.71
CA THR A 320 -9.63 9.82 4.93
C THR A 320 -9.31 11.24 4.49
N SER A 321 -10.30 12.05 4.15
CA SER A 321 -10.08 13.45 3.77
C SER A 321 -9.58 14.33 4.93
N HIS A 322 -9.91 13.96 6.18
CA HIS A 322 -9.50 14.66 7.40
C HIS A 322 -8.11 14.20 7.91
N LEU A 323 -7.58 13.12 7.39
CA LEU A 323 -6.19 12.71 7.65
C LEU A 323 -5.17 13.72 7.08
N GLY A 324 -5.63 14.83 6.56
CA GLY A 324 -4.88 15.91 5.94
C GLY A 324 -3.98 16.76 6.86
N ARG A 325 -3.91 16.48 8.16
CA ARG A 325 -2.66 16.74 8.87
C ARG A 325 -1.63 15.80 8.27
N LYS A 326 -0.55 16.33 7.73
CA LYS A 326 0.59 15.68 7.05
C LYS A 326 1.05 14.33 7.64
N GLU A 327 0.46 13.91 8.74
CA GLU A 327 1.14 13.17 9.76
C GLU A 327 0.64 11.73 9.91
N LEU A 328 -0.60 11.41 9.62
CA LEU A 328 -1.09 10.12 10.09
C LEU A 328 -1.02 8.95 9.11
N PHE A 329 -0.90 9.15 7.79
CA PHE A 329 -1.14 8.00 6.90
C PHE A 329 -0.44 7.98 5.55
N SER A 330 0.36 8.99 5.16
CA SER A 330 0.61 9.13 3.73
C SER A 330 1.97 8.71 3.22
N GLU A 331 2.99 8.65 4.02
CA GLU A 331 4.29 8.49 3.41
C GLU A 331 5.11 7.35 4.00
N PHE A 332 5.22 6.28 3.25
CA PHE A 332 6.23 5.26 3.51
C PHE A 332 7.65 5.86 3.46
N LEU A 333 8.53 5.32 4.29
CA LEU A 333 9.92 5.74 4.35
C LEU A 333 10.72 5.23 3.14
N LEU A 334 10.60 3.93 2.85
CA LEU A 334 11.28 3.28 1.73
C LEU A 334 10.32 2.54 0.80
N PHE A 335 9.31 1.86 1.33
CA PHE A 335 8.45 0.94 0.59
C PHE A 335 6.99 1.40 0.58
N ASP A 336 6.59 1.98 -0.54
CA ASP A 336 5.21 2.43 -0.75
C ASP A 336 4.37 1.37 -1.45
N THR A 337 3.72 0.53 -0.64
CA THR A 337 2.82 -0.52 -1.15
C THR A 337 1.54 0.06 -1.76
N LYS A 338 1.04 1.19 -1.25
CA LYS A 338 -0.22 1.79 -1.74
C LYS A 338 -0.06 2.41 -3.12
N THR A 339 1.08 3.07 -3.39
CA THR A 339 1.35 3.60 -4.73
C THR A 339 1.41 2.49 -5.76
N ASN A 340 2.07 1.36 -5.49
CA ASN A 340 2.09 0.23 -6.42
C ASN A 340 0.67 -0.29 -6.68
N THR A 341 -0.14 -0.48 -5.63
CA THR A 341 -1.53 -0.96 -5.78
C THR A 341 -2.41 0.04 -6.56
N ASN A 342 -2.22 1.35 -6.36
CA ASN A 342 -2.91 2.38 -7.15
C ASN A 342 -2.47 2.38 -8.62
N GLU A 343 -1.19 2.18 -8.90
CA GLU A 343 -0.67 2.04 -10.28
C GLU A 343 -1.27 0.82 -10.97
N ASP A 344 -1.37 -0.31 -10.27
CA ASP A 344 -2.02 -1.51 -10.79
C ASP A 344 -3.52 -1.25 -11.08
N PHE A 345 -4.23 -0.63 -10.13
CA PHE A 345 -5.63 -0.28 -10.31
C PHE A 345 -5.85 0.70 -11.48
N MET A 346 -5.02 1.75 -11.58
CA MET A 346 -5.03 2.70 -12.68
C MET A 346 -4.76 2.01 -14.03
N SER A 347 -3.81 1.07 -14.08
CA SER A 347 -3.50 0.33 -15.32
C SER A 347 -4.64 -0.57 -15.79
N ILE A 348 -5.41 -1.10 -14.83
CA ILE A 348 -6.53 -2.00 -15.10
C ILE A 348 -7.81 -1.20 -15.43
N PHE A 349 -8.08 -0.09 -14.75
CA PHE A 349 -9.32 0.70 -14.87
C PHE A 349 -9.03 2.19 -15.05
N PRO A 350 -8.31 2.62 -16.11
CA PRO A 350 -7.83 3.99 -16.26
C PRO A 350 -8.96 5.02 -16.25
N ALA A 351 -10.04 4.81 -17.01
CA ALA A 351 -11.16 5.74 -17.07
C ALA A 351 -11.85 5.92 -15.70
N PHE A 352 -12.13 4.82 -15.01
CA PHE A 352 -12.72 4.89 -13.67
C PHE A 352 -11.78 5.56 -12.66
N TYR A 353 -10.47 5.29 -12.75
CA TYR A 353 -9.47 5.92 -11.90
C TYR A 353 -9.44 7.44 -12.08
N ASP A 354 -9.44 7.92 -13.33
CA ASP A 354 -9.39 9.34 -13.65
C ASP A 354 -10.66 10.06 -13.19
N ASP A 355 -11.85 9.50 -13.46
CA ASP A 355 -13.11 10.05 -13.01
C ASP A 355 -13.19 10.10 -11.48
N LEU A 356 -12.83 9.02 -10.78
CA LEU A 356 -12.77 8.98 -9.33
C LEU A 356 -11.81 10.05 -8.77
N ARG A 357 -10.65 10.18 -9.38
CA ARG A 357 -9.66 11.19 -9.00
C ARG A 357 -10.21 12.62 -9.16
N ASP A 358 -10.88 12.90 -10.23
CA ASP A 358 -11.47 14.22 -10.50
C ASP A 358 -12.60 14.55 -9.51
N HIS A 359 -13.44 13.57 -9.17
CA HIS A 359 -14.46 13.71 -8.11
C HIS A 359 -13.83 14.00 -6.74
N ILE A 360 -12.77 13.26 -6.36
CA ILE A 360 -12.05 13.47 -5.11
C ILE A 360 -11.42 14.87 -5.07
N ILE A 361 -10.78 15.33 -6.15
CA ILE A 361 -10.22 16.69 -6.22
C ILE A 361 -11.32 17.75 -6.07
N THR A 362 -12.46 17.53 -6.70
CA THR A 362 -13.62 18.45 -6.60
C THR A 362 -14.16 18.51 -5.17
N TYR A 363 -14.32 17.35 -4.53
CA TYR A 363 -14.70 17.24 -3.12
C TYR A 363 -13.71 18.00 -2.21
N MET A 364 -12.42 17.74 -2.34
CA MET A 364 -11.39 18.38 -1.52
C MET A 364 -11.37 19.90 -1.71
N LYS A 365 -11.55 20.39 -2.94
CA LYS A 365 -11.63 21.84 -3.22
C LYS A 365 -12.86 22.46 -2.57
N THR A 366 -14.02 21.82 -2.67
CA THR A 366 -15.29 22.34 -2.11
C THR A 366 -15.21 22.38 -0.59
N MET A 367 -14.69 21.33 0.04
CA MET A 367 -14.48 21.25 1.50
C MET A 367 -13.29 22.09 1.99
N LYS A 368 -12.58 22.79 1.08
CA LYS A 368 -11.40 23.61 1.37
C LYS A 368 -10.24 22.84 2.01
N HIS A 369 -10.14 21.56 1.73
CA HIS A 369 -8.98 20.75 2.11
C HIS A 369 -7.74 21.13 1.31
N ASN A 370 -6.57 20.91 1.92
CA ASN A 370 -5.31 21.07 1.19
C ASN A 370 -5.17 19.97 0.14
N LEU A 371 -4.98 20.38 -1.12
CA LEU A 371 -4.74 19.45 -2.22
C LEU A 371 -3.34 18.85 -2.08
N ASN A 372 -3.28 17.61 -1.65
CA ASN A 372 -2.06 16.84 -1.52
C ASN A 372 -2.23 15.53 -2.30
N GLU A 373 -1.34 15.25 -3.25
CA GLU A 373 -1.37 14.04 -4.07
C GLU A 373 -1.38 12.75 -3.25
N GLU A 374 -0.69 12.72 -2.11
CA GLU A 374 -0.66 11.53 -1.26
C GLU A 374 -2.02 11.26 -0.60
N ILE A 375 -2.74 12.33 -0.19
CA ILE A 375 -4.09 12.20 0.35
C ILE A 375 -5.06 11.73 -0.74
N ILE A 376 -4.96 12.32 -1.94
CA ILE A 376 -5.78 11.92 -3.10
C ILE A 376 -5.58 10.44 -3.41
N LYS A 377 -4.34 9.98 -3.50
CA LYS A 377 -4.03 8.56 -3.71
C LYS A 377 -4.59 7.68 -2.59
N HIS A 378 -4.52 8.16 -1.35
CA HIS A 378 -5.06 7.42 -0.22
C HIS A 378 -6.59 7.35 -0.25
N MET A 379 -7.27 8.42 -0.64
CA MET A 379 -8.72 8.42 -0.84
C MET A 379 -9.14 7.46 -1.97
N ILE A 380 -8.41 7.48 -3.10
CA ILE A 380 -8.63 6.52 -4.19
C ILE A 380 -8.45 5.09 -3.68
N TYR A 381 -7.35 4.82 -2.97
CA TYR A 381 -7.09 3.51 -2.35
C TYR A 381 -8.24 3.10 -1.43
N THR A 382 -8.72 4.02 -0.58
CA THR A 382 -9.85 3.78 0.32
C THR A 382 -11.10 3.40 -0.46
N VAL A 383 -11.43 4.12 -1.52
CA VAL A 383 -12.62 3.84 -2.33
C VAL A 383 -12.56 2.44 -2.92
N TYR A 384 -11.52 2.08 -3.65
CA TYR A 384 -11.53 0.80 -4.35
C TYR A 384 -11.28 -0.42 -3.43
N THR A 385 -10.74 -0.23 -2.23
CA THR A 385 -10.54 -1.31 -1.27
C THR A 385 -11.71 -1.53 -0.33
N HIS A 386 -12.53 -0.50 -0.07
CA HIS A 386 -13.67 -0.58 0.86
C HIS A 386 -15.02 -0.61 0.15
N TRP A 387 -15.14 -0.19 -1.12
CA TRP A 387 -16.38 -0.34 -1.87
C TRP A 387 -16.61 -1.83 -2.18
N GLU A 388 -17.60 -2.40 -1.50
CA GLU A 388 -17.90 -3.82 -1.64
C GLU A 388 -18.23 -4.20 -3.07
N ARG A 389 -17.58 -5.24 -3.57
CA ARG A 389 -17.77 -5.82 -4.91
C ARG A 389 -17.49 -4.86 -6.08
N LEU A 390 -16.81 -3.74 -5.87
CA LEU A 390 -16.46 -2.81 -6.96
C LEU A 390 -15.66 -3.49 -8.06
N LEU A 391 -14.57 -4.18 -7.71
CA LEU A 391 -13.70 -4.81 -8.71
C LEU A 391 -14.44 -5.86 -9.58
N PRO A 392 -15.21 -6.81 -9.02
CA PRO A 392 -16.04 -7.69 -9.82
C PRO A 392 -17.04 -6.97 -10.73
N GLN A 393 -17.64 -5.87 -10.29
CA GLN A 393 -18.56 -5.09 -11.11
C GLN A 393 -17.85 -4.41 -12.28
N LEU A 394 -16.70 -3.77 -12.04
CA LEU A 394 -15.87 -3.15 -13.09
C LEU A 394 -15.35 -4.18 -14.09
N LEU A 395 -14.91 -5.36 -13.62
CA LEU A 395 -14.41 -6.43 -14.47
C LEU A 395 -15.49 -7.00 -15.39
N ARG A 396 -16.73 -7.19 -14.91
CA ARG A 396 -17.87 -7.72 -15.71
C ARG A 396 -18.27 -6.79 -16.86
N ARG A 397 -17.90 -5.51 -16.80
CA ARG A 397 -18.24 -4.50 -17.80
C ARG A 397 -17.19 -4.31 -18.88
N ARG A 398 -16.05 -4.98 -18.72
CA ARG A 398 -15.10 -5.04 -19.81
C ARG A 398 -15.75 -5.75 -20.99
N LYS A 399 -15.50 -5.24 -22.19
CA LYS A 399 -15.95 -5.87 -23.42
C LYS A 399 -15.48 -7.32 -23.43
N SER A 400 -16.41 -8.27 -23.61
CA SER A 400 -16.05 -9.67 -23.76
C SER A 400 -15.27 -9.87 -25.04
N ILE A 401 -14.23 -10.70 -24.98
CA ILE A 401 -13.45 -11.11 -26.14
C ILE A 401 -14.14 -12.29 -26.79
N LYS A 402 -14.50 -12.15 -28.06
CA LYS A 402 -15.09 -13.22 -28.84
C LYS A 402 -14.01 -14.15 -29.38
N VAL A 403 -14.03 -15.39 -28.90
CA VAL A 403 -13.06 -16.43 -29.26
C VAL A 403 -13.71 -17.45 -30.18
N LEU A 404 -13.21 -17.59 -31.39
CA LEU A 404 -13.65 -18.61 -32.33
C LEU A 404 -12.80 -19.87 -32.18
N ILE A 405 -13.44 -20.98 -31.78
CA ILE A 405 -12.81 -22.29 -31.65
C ILE A 405 -13.04 -23.13 -32.88
N ILE A 406 -11.96 -23.63 -33.47
CA ILE A 406 -12.00 -24.50 -34.66
C ILE A 406 -11.23 -25.78 -34.36
N SER A 407 -11.92 -26.94 -34.50
CA SER A 407 -11.30 -28.24 -34.30
C SER A 407 -11.15 -28.98 -35.61
N ARG A 408 -10.01 -29.65 -35.82
CA ARG A 408 -9.80 -30.59 -36.94
C ARG A 408 -10.49 -31.94 -36.77
N PHE A 409 -11.03 -32.24 -35.59
CA PHE A 409 -11.61 -33.54 -35.32
C PHE A 409 -13.13 -33.53 -35.63
N ASP A 410 -13.93 -33.01 -34.75
CA ASP A 410 -15.38 -32.88 -34.91
C ASP A 410 -15.95 -31.74 -34.04
N ASP A 411 -17.27 -31.53 -34.16
CA ASP A 411 -17.98 -30.47 -33.45
C ASP A 411 -18.05 -30.74 -31.92
N HIS A 412 -18.08 -32.00 -31.50
CA HIS A 412 -18.08 -32.36 -30.09
C HIS A 412 -16.76 -32.05 -29.42
N HIS A 413 -15.67 -32.21 -30.16
CA HIS A 413 -14.34 -31.84 -29.69
C HIS A 413 -14.20 -30.32 -29.49
N ALA A 414 -14.70 -29.51 -30.45
CA ALA A 414 -14.72 -28.06 -30.29
C ALA A 414 -15.60 -27.64 -29.11
N LYS A 415 -16.76 -28.28 -28.93
CA LYS A 415 -17.64 -28.02 -27.81
C LYS A 415 -17.02 -28.39 -26.47
N SER A 416 -16.30 -29.51 -26.39
CA SER A 416 -15.56 -29.88 -25.17
C SER A 416 -14.45 -28.92 -24.84
N MET A 417 -13.80 -28.33 -25.86
CA MET A 417 -12.85 -27.21 -25.62
C MET A 417 -13.54 -25.98 -25.01
N ILE A 418 -14.69 -25.61 -25.55
CA ILE A 418 -15.49 -24.49 -25.07
C ILE A 418 -15.88 -24.75 -23.60
N ASP A 419 -16.43 -25.92 -23.29
CA ASP A 419 -16.80 -26.26 -21.91
C ASP A 419 -15.61 -26.18 -20.92
N PHE A 420 -14.42 -26.60 -21.39
CA PHE A 420 -13.20 -26.48 -20.58
C PHE A 420 -12.76 -25.02 -20.39
N LEU A 421 -12.77 -24.22 -21.46
CA LEU A 421 -12.38 -22.82 -21.41
C LEU A 421 -13.36 -21.96 -20.62
N ASP A 422 -14.67 -22.21 -20.75
CA ASP A 422 -15.70 -21.55 -19.94
C ASP A 422 -15.51 -21.80 -18.43
N PHE A 423 -14.98 -22.98 -18.06
CA PHE A 423 -14.71 -23.31 -16.67
C PHE A 423 -13.45 -22.62 -16.12
N TYR A 424 -12.38 -22.50 -16.94
CA TYR A 424 -11.08 -22.00 -16.47
C TYR A 424 -10.78 -20.54 -16.83
N CYS A 425 -11.47 -19.99 -17.84
CA CYS A 425 -11.35 -18.58 -18.19
C CYS A 425 -12.38 -17.74 -17.40
N THR A 426 -12.13 -16.44 -17.33
CA THR A 426 -13.06 -15.49 -16.70
C THR A 426 -14.29 -15.24 -17.58
N ASP A 427 -15.35 -14.65 -17.01
CA ASP A 427 -16.58 -14.23 -17.71
C ASP A 427 -16.35 -13.19 -18.85
N ASN A 428 -15.10 -12.84 -19.12
CA ASN A 428 -14.73 -11.86 -20.14
C ASN A 428 -14.49 -12.45 -21.54
N PHE A 429 -14.81 -13.74 -21.74
CA PHE A 429 -14.69 -14.42 -23.02
C PHE A 429 -16.03 -14.96 -23.47
N GLU A 430 -16.34 -14.78 -24.75
CA GLU A 430 -17.44 -15.43 -25.44
C GLU A 430 -16.87 -16.47 -26.40
N PHE A 431 -17.00 -17.75 -26.05
CA PHE A 431 -16.50 -18.84 -26.88
C PHE A 431 -17.55 -19.28 -27.87
N THR A 432 -17.19 -19.33 -29.14
CA THR A 432 -18.07 -19.81 -30.23
C THR A 432 -17.35 -20.83 -31.08
N GLN A 433 -18.08 -21.71 -31.72
CA GLN A 433 -17.54 -22.62 -32.73
C GLN A 433 -18.11 -22.29 -34.09
N MET A 434 -17.33 -22.50 -35.15
CA MET A 434 -17.84 -22.38 -36.53
C MET A 434 -18.13 -23.75 -37.08
N ILE A 435 -19.41 -23.98 -37.41
CA ILE A 435 -19.89 -25.24 -38.02
C ILE A 435 -20.13 -24.92 -39.49
N LYS A 436 -19.21 -25.29 -40.37
CA LYS A 436 -19.34 -25.08 -41.80
C LYS A 436 -18.73 -26.25 -42.56
N TYR A 437 -19.48 -26.81 -43.50
CA TYR A 437 -19.04 -27.96 -44.33
C TYR A 437 -17.77 -27.69 -45.14
N ASN A 438 -17.66 -26.52 -45.73
CA ASN A 438 -16.47 -26.05 -46.42
C ASN A 438 -16.00 -24.74 -45.78
N LEU A 439 -15.09 -24.85 -44.83
CA LEU A 439 -14.53 -23.71 -44.12
C LEU A 439 -13.37 -23.11 -44.90
N THR A 440 -13.43 -21.80 -45.17
CA THR A 440 -12.37 -21.04 -45.84
C THR A 440 -11.74 -20.01 -44.90
N VAL A 441 -10.55 -19.52 -45.26
CA VAL A 441 -9.87 -18.45 -44.49
C VAL A 441 -10.73 -17.18 -44.52
N GLU A 442 -11.40 -16.91 -45.64
CA GLU A 442 -12.30 -15.77 -45.80
C GLU A 442 -13.48 -15.82 -44.83
N ASP A 443 -14.01 -17.00 -44.55
CA ASP A 443 -15.07 -17.18 -43.57
C ASP A 443 -14.62 -16.87 -42.11
N ILE A 444 -13.41 -17.29 -41.79
CA ILE A 444 -12.77 -17.02 -40.49
C ILE A 444 -12.50 -15.52 -40.33
N GLU A 445 -11.94 -14.88 -41.34
CA GLU A 445 -11.68 -13.45 -41.38
C GLU A 445 -12.95 -12.59 -41.34
N ALA A 446 -14.05 -13.11 -41.88
CA ALA A 446 -15.36 -12.44 -41.87
C ALA A 446 -16.18 -12.67 -40.58
N SER A 447 -15.73 -13.56 -39.70
CA SER A 447 -16.40 -13.79 -38.41
C SER A 447 -16.34 -12.54 -37.54
N ASP A 448 -17.15 -12.48 -36.49
CA ASP A 448 -17.13 -11.40 -35.49
C ASP A 448 -16.16 -11.67 -34.33
N ALA A 449 -15.36 -12.74 -34.40
CA ALA A 449 -14.39 -13.11 -33.39
C ALA A 449 -13.20 -12.12 -33.34
N ASP A 450 -12.74 -11.85 -32.13
CA ASP A 450 -11.54 -11.03 -31.85
C ASP A 450 -10.26 -11.87 -31.93
N VAL A 451 -10.33 -13.16 -31.61
CA VAL A 451 -9.21 -14.12 -31.70
C VAL A 451 -9.70 -15.49 -32.15
N VAL A 452 -8.84 -16.20 -32.86
CA VAL A 452 -9.12 -17.55 -33.38
C VAL A 452 -8.21 -18.56 -32.68
N VAL A 453 -8.78 -19.64 -32.20
CA VAL A 453 -8.06 -20.77 -31.59
C VAL A 453 -8.31 -22.03 -32.41
N ALA A 454 -7.26 -22.73 -32.82
CA ALA A 454 -7.40 -24.02 -33.47
C ALA A 454 -6.35 -25.03 -33.02
N ASN A 455 -6.67 -26.32 -33.17
CA ASN A 455 -5.75 -27.42 -32.88
C ASN A 455 -5.01 -27.93 -34.13
N PHE A 456 -4.86 -27.08 -35.11
CA PHE A 456 -4.06 -27.31 -36.33
C PHE A 456 -3.53 -26.00 -36.86
N MET A 457 -2.48 -26.10 -37.67
CA MET A 457 -1.90 -24.92 -38.32
C MET A 457 -2.79 -24.45 -39.48
N MET A 458 -3.01 -23.15 -39.53
CA MET A 458 -3.73 -22.46 -40.60
C MET A 458 -2.79 -21.55 -41.38
N PRO A 459 -3.12 -21.13 -42.62
CA PRO A 459 -2.49 -20.01 -43.26
C PRO A 459 -2.58 -18.76 -42.39
N GLU A 460 -1.63 -17.85 -42.53
CA GLU A 460 -1.60 -16.59 -41.80
C GLU A 460 -2.89 -15.78 -42.00
N LEU A 461 -3.56 -15.47 -40.90
CA LEU A 461 -4.73 -14.60 -40.88
C LEU A 461 -4.25 -13.15 -40.94
N LYS A 462 -4.88 -12.31 -41.76
CA LYS A 462 -4.46 -10.91 -41.99
C LYS A 462 -5.05 -9.95 -40.98
N LYS A 463 -6.23 -10.29 -40.41
CA LYS A 463 -7.02 -9.37 -39.57
C LYS A 463 -7.20 -9.86 -38.16
N LYS A 464 -6.93 -11.11 -37.88
CA LYS A 464 -7.23 -11.74 -36.60
C LYS A 464 -6.01 -12.43 -35.99
N PRO A 465 -5.75 -12.24 -34.68
CA PRO A 465 -4.78 -13.04 -33.94
C PRO A 465 -5.17 -14.52 -33.97
N PHE A 466 -4.18 -15.39 -34.06
CA PHE A 466 -4.35 -16.82 -34.13
C PHE A 466 -3.51 -17.54 -33.07
N ILE A 467 -4.16 -18.39 -32.30
CA ILE A 467 -3.52 -19.25 -31.30
C ILE A 467 -3.65 -20.70 -31.72
N CYS A 468 -2.51 -21.35 -32.02
CA CYS A 468 -2.48 -22.78 -32.26
C CYS A 468 -2.24 -23.53 -30.94
N THR A 469 -3.06 -24.56 -30.67
CA THR A 469 -2.89 -25.44 -29.53
C THR A 469 -2.86 -26.90 -29.96
N SER A 470 -1.98 -27.69 -29.35
CA SER A 470 -1.93 -29.16 -29.61
C SER A 470 -2.84 -29.95 -28.67
N SER A 471 -3.31 -29.36 -27.60
CA SER A 471 -4.13 -29.99 -26.57
C SER A 471 -5.39 -29.18 -26.28
N LEU A 472 -6.49 -29.89 -26.13
CA LEU A 472 -7.79 -29.32 -25.80
C LEU A 472 -7.91 -28.73 -24.41
N SER A 473 -7.31 -29.42 -23.44
CA SER A 473 -7.41 -29.12 -22.03
C SER A 473 -6.06 -28.62 -21.49
N SER A 474 -5.46 -27.65 -22.20
CA SER A 474 -4.17 -27.09 -21.82
C SER A 474 -4.39 -25.85 -20.98
N LEU A 475 -3.93 -25.87 -19.73
CA LEU A 475 -3.81 -24.66 -18.90
C LEU A 475 -2.94 -23.60 -19.60
N GLU A 476 -1.98 -24.03 -20.45
CA GLU A 476 -1.19 -23.12 -21.29
C GLU A 476 -2.07 -22.30 -22.24
N LEU A 477 -3.16 -22.87 -22.78
CA LEU A 477 -4.11 -22.13 -23.62
C LEU A 477 -4.87 -21.08 -22.79
N VAL A 478 -5.28 -21.44 -21.58
CA VAL A 478 -5.92 -20.49 -20.64
C VAL A 478 -4.98 -19.32 -20.33
N GLU A 479 -3.70 -19.60 -20.06
CA GLU A 479 -2.69 -18.57 -19.83
C GLU A 479 -2.51 -17.66 -21.05
N LYS A 480 -2.44 -18.22 -22.26
CA LYS A 480 -2.34 -17.46 -23.51
C LYS A 480 -3.56 -16.57 -23.77
N LEU A 481 -4.76 -17.08 -23.51
CA LEU A 481 -5.99 -16.29 -23.65
C LEU A 481 -6.06 -15.17 -22.61
N ASN A 482 -5.71 -15.45 -21.36
CA ASN A 482 -5.66 -14.42 -20.33
C ASN A 482 -4.60 -13.35 -20.65
N ALA A 483 -3.41 -13.73 -21.12
CA ALA A 483 -2.40 -12.78 -21.59
C ALA A 483 -2.91 -11.92 -22.76
N PHE A 484 -3.58 -12.56 -23.74
CA PHE A 484 -4.22 -11.86 -24.85
C PHE A 484 -5.28 -10.85 -24.37
N PHE A 485 -6.09 -11.22 -23.36
CA PHE A 485 -7.07 -10.31 -22.78
C PHE A 485 -6.43 -9.06 -22.20
N TYR A 486 -5.32 -9.20 -21.45
CA TYR A 486 -4.61 -8.05 -20.89
C TYR A 486 -4.04 -7.14 -22.00
N ASP A 487 -3.42 -7.72 -23.01
CA ASP A 487 -2.84 -6.95 -24.13
C ASP A 487 -3.93 -6.25 -24.95
N PHE A 488 -5.04 -6.92 -25.24
CA PHE A 488 -6.16 -6.41 -26.02
C PHE A 488 -6.86 -5.24 -25.30
N THR A 489 -7.13 -5.39 -24.02
CA THR A 489 -7.79 -4.35 -23.21
C THR A 489 -6.87 -3.16 -22.92
N SER A 490 -5.54 -3.34 -22.92
CA SER A 490 -4.56 -2.27 -22.76
C SER A 490 -4.34 -1.46 -24.05
N ALA A 491 -4.67 -2.01 -25.22
CA ALA A 491 -4.49 -1.36 -26.53
C ALA A 491 -5.71 -0.52 -26.96
N GLU A 492 -6.88 -0.68 -26.35
CA GLU A 492 -8.09 0.12 -26.62
C GLU A 492 -8.12 1.47 -25.88
N HIS A 493 -7.09 1.75 -25.08
CA HIS A 493 -6.88 3.00 -24.33
C HIS A 493 -5.58 3.69 -24.76
#